data_68a45591e7fed551ee99fe9df5e94dc2
#
_entry.id   68a45591e7fed551ee99fe9df5e94dc2
#
_cell.length_a   1.000
_cell.length_b   1.000
_cell.length_c   1.000
_cell.angle_alpha   90.00
_cell.angle_beta   90.00
_cell.angle_gamma   90.00
#
_symmetry.space_group_name_H-M   'P 1'
#
loop_
_entity.id
_entity.type
_entity.pdbx_description
1 polymer ?
#
loop_
_entity_poly.entity_id
_entity_poly.type
_entity_poly.pdbx_seq_one_letter_code
_entity_poly.pdbx_strand_id
1 'polypeptide(L)'
;LVVPGVGAFAACMNGLNAVDGAAIVRERLAKERPTLGICIGMQIMFSEGTEHSEKGAHAGIGIWQGVVSKLDAPILPHMGWNTVEAATTSTLFSGVEGESFYFVHSYAAKQAVGTTQAWSTHGEKFLAAVEDGYISATQFHPEKSGAAGLALIKNWVGSL
;
A
#
# COMPACT_ATOMS: atom_id res chain seq x y z
N LEU A 1 10.33 -10.30 0.66
CA LEU A 1 10.77 -8.91 0.65
C LEU A 1 9.71 -8.04 1.29
N VAL A 2 10.10 -7.16 2.20
CA VAL A 2 9.23 -6.08 2.68
C VAL A 2 9.77 -4.76 2.14
N VAL A 3 8.89 -3.94 1.58
CA VAL A 3 9.17 -2.61 1.04
C VAL A 3 8.42 -1.60 1.90
N PRO A 4 8.99 -1.16 3.03
CA PRO A 4 8.40 -0.08 3.81
C PRO A 4 8.69 1.26 3.12
N GLY A 5 7.90 2.28 3.43
CA GLY A 5 8.19 3.63 2.96
C GLY A 5 7.55 4.67 3.85
N VAL A 6 8.29 5.74 4.12
CA VAL A 6 7.82 6.93 4.83
C VAL A 6 8.30 8.19 4.09
N GLY A 7 7.60 9.29 4.26
CA GLY A 7 7.93 10.54 3.58
C GLY A 7 7.21 10.70 2.24
N ALA A 8 7.84 11.34 1.27
CA ALA A 8 7.23 11.68 -0.01
C ALA A 8 7.47 10.61 -1.08
N PHE A 9 6.49 10.39 -1.97
CA PHE A 9 6.53 9.44 -3.07
C PHE A 9 7.82 9.55 -3.92
N ALA A 10 8.14 10.76 -4.38
CA ALA A 10 9.33 10.99 -5.20
C ALA A 10 10.64 10.69 -4.46
N ALA A 11 10.72 11.03 -3.18
CA ALA A 11 11.91 10.75 -2.37
C ALA A 11 12.13 9.24 -2.19
N CYS A 12 11.05 8.50 -1.94
CA CYS A 12 11.11 7.02 -1.86
C CYS A 12 11.52 6.40 -3.19
N MET A 13 10.98 6.86 -4.33
CA MET A 13 11.38 6.37 -5.65
C MET A 13 12.83 6.68 -5.97
N ASN A 14 13.32 7.89 -5.63
CA ASN A 14 14.73 8.25 -5.84
C ASN A 14 15.66 7.35 -5.01
N GLY A 15 15.34 7.13 -3.73
CA GLY A 15 16.11 6.24 -2.87
C GLY A 15 16.09 4.79 -3.36
N LEU A 16 14.94 4.30 -3.81
CA LEU A 16 14.80 2.96 -4.35
C LEU A 16 15.61 2.77 -5.65
N ASN A 17 15.55 3.75 -6.56
CA ASN A 17 16.26 3.71 -7.83
C ASN A 17 17.78 3.82 -7.63
N ALA A 18 18.26 4.52 -6.62
CA ALA A 18 19.69 4.62 -6.32
C ALA A 18 20.36 3.28 -5.97
N VAL A 19 19.55 2.26 -5.62
CA VAL A 19 20.01 0.89 -5.29
C VAL A 19 19.42 -0.16 -6.23
N ASP A 20 18.95 0.23 -7.41
CA ASP A 20 18.26 -0.64 -8.38
C ASP A 20 17.03 -1.39 -7.79
N GLY A 21 16.45 -0.85 -6.73
CA GLY A 21 15.40 -1.52 -5.97
C GLY A 21 14.12 -1.77 -6.78
N ALA A 22 13.79 -0.89 -7.73
CA ALA A 22 12.65 -1.12 -8.64
C ALA A 22 12.85 -2.37 -9.50
N ALA A 23 14.07 -2.60 -10.00
CA ALA A 23 14.43 -3.80 -10.75
C ALA A 23 14.37 -5.05 -9.84
N ILE A 24 14.87 -4.95 -8.62
CA ILE A 24 14.80 -6.03 -7.62
C ILE A 24 13.35 -6.44 -7.33
N VAL A 25 12.43 -5.48 -7.15
CA VAL A 25 11.01 -5.77 -6.94
C VAL A 25 10.43 -6.52 -8.14
N ARG A 26 10.64 -6.02 -9.37
CA ARG A 26 10.15 -6.67 -10.59
C ARG A 26 10.71 -8.08 -10.77
N GLU A 27 12.01 -8.26 -10.54
CA GLU A 27 12.66 -9.57 -10.62
C GLU A 27 12.10 -10.57 -9.60
N ARG A 28 11.82 -10.10 -8.37
CA ARG A 28 11.21 -10.96 -7.34
C ARG A 28 9.84 -11.44 -7.75
N LEU A 29 9.00 -10.54 -8.26
CA LEU A 29 7.66 -10.88 -8.73
C LEU A 29 7.71 -11.82 -9.94
N ALA A 30 8.61 -11.59 -10.88
CA ALA A 30 8.83 -12.48 -12.03
C ALA A 30 9.32 -13.88 -11.61
N LYS A 31 9.96 -14.00 -10.44
CA LYS A 31 10.39 -15.27 -9.82
C LYS A 31 9.39 -15.81 -8.79
N GLU A 32 8.17 -15.30 -8.80
CA GLU A 32 7.10 -15.75 -7.89
C GLU A 32 7.49 -15.66 -6.41
N ARG A 33 8.25 -14.63 -6.03
CA ARG A 33 8.74 -14.45 -4.67
C ARG A 33 7.92 -13.40 -3.93
N PRO A 34 7.32 -13.75 -2.79
CA PRO A 34 6.45 -12.86 -2.04
C PRO A 34 7.07 -11.51 -1.68
N THR A 35 6.27 -10.45 -1.86
CA THR A 35 6.65 -9.07 -1.58
C THR A 35 5.50 -8.36 -0.86
N LEU A 36 5.80 -7.61 0.21
CA LEU A 36 4.85 -6.78 0.95
C LEU A 36 5.25 -5.32 0.87
N GLY A 37 4.37 -4.48 0.31
CA GLY A 37 4.50 -3.01 0.34
C GLY A 37 3.75 -2.41 1.53
N ILE A 38 4.36 -1.48 2.27
CA ILE A 38 3.72 -0.82 3.42
C ILE A 38 3.76 0.69 3.23
N CYS A 39 2.59 1.34 3.34
CA CYS A 39 2.39 2.79 3.22
C CYS A 39 2.92 3.34 1.89
N ILE A 40 3.96 4.17 1.87
CA ILE A 40 4.60 4.62 0.63
C ILE A 40 5.12 3.42 -0.18
N GLY A 41 5.52 2.33 0.47
CA GLY A 41 5.90 1.08 -0.20
C GLY A 41 4.77 0.48 -1.04
N MET A 42 3.49 0.62 -0.64
CA MET A 42 2.35 0.32 -1.48
C MET A 42 2.20 1.34 -2.61
N GLN A 43 2.30 2.62 -2.30
CA GLN A 43 2.07 3.71 -3.26
C GLN A 43 3.02 3.65 -4.45
N ILE A 44 4.31 3.41 -4.19
CA ILE A 44 5.33 3.33 -5.27
C ILE A 44 5.18 2.11 -6.20
N MET A 45 4.33 1.12 -5.85
CA MET A 45 4.00 0.02 -6.77
C MET A 45 3.10 0.47 -7.93
N PHE A 46 2.39 1.59 -7.77
CA PHE A 46 1.57 2.18 -8.85
C PHE A 46 2.44 2.82 -9.93
N SER A 47 1.84 3.12 -11.08
CA SER A 47 2.55 3.77 -12.18
C SER A 47 2.94 5.21 -11.88
N GLU A 48 2.13 5.94 -11.09
CA GLU A 48 2.33 7.37 -10.87
C GLU A 48 1.90 7.84 -9.48
N GLY A 49 2.55 8.92 -8.98
CA GLY A 49 2.15 9.65 -7.78
C GLY A 49 2.23 11.16 -7.99
N THR A 50 1.24 11.90 -7.50
CA THR A 50 1.13 13.37 -7.71
C THR A 50 1.67 14.19 -6.55
N GLU A 51 2.23 13.57 -5.51
CA GLU A 51 2.72 14.29 -4.33
C GLU A 51 3.88 15.24 -4.69
N HIS A 52 3.74 16.51 -4.29
CA HIS A 52 4.72 17.57 -4.56
C HIS A 52 5.14 17.72 -6.04
N SER A 53 4.23 17.42 -6.96
CA SER A 53 4.50 17.54 -8.38
C SER A 53 3.89 18.82 -8.93
N GLU A 54 4.74 19.79 -9.28
CA GLU A 54 4.34 21.04 -9.95
C GLU A 54 4.14 20.86 -11.46
N LYS A 55 4.68 19.80 -12.05
CA LYS A 55 4.76 19.61 -13.52
C LYS A 55 4.24 18.26 -14.01
N GLY A 56 3.36 17.63 -13.25
CA GLY A 56 2.82 16.31 -13.62
C GLY A 56 2.95 15.30 -12.48
N ALA A 57 3.05 14.02 -12.80
CA ALA A 57 3.19 12.95 -11.83
C ALA A 57 4.63 12.41 -11.79
N HIS A 58 5.04 11.88 -10.65
CA HIS A 58 6.28 11.14 -10.50
C HIS A 58 6.04 9.68 -10.89
N ALA A 59 6.94 9.10 -11.68
CA ALA A 59 6.85 7.68 -12.04
C ALA A 59 7.13 6.78 -10.83
N GLY A 60 6.28 5.75 -10.66
CA GLY A 60 6.47 4.67 -9.70
C GLY A 60 7.10 3.43 -10.34
N ILE A 61 7.02 2.28 -9.65
CA ILE A 61 7.52 1.00 -10.17
C ILE A 61 6.62 0.51 -11.33
N GLY A 62 5.32 0.84 -11.31
CA GLY A 62 4.38 0.47 -12.37
C GLY A 62 4.00 -1.02 -12.36
N ILE A 63 3.93 -1.64 -11.19
CA ILE A 63 3.35 -2.98 -11.04
C ILE A 63 1.84 -2.91 -11.31
N TRP A 64 1.17 -1.90 -10.73
CA TRP A 64 -0.24 -1.62 -11.00
C TRP A 64 -0.39 -0.31 -11.76
N GLN A 65 -1.30 -0.32 -12.75
CA GLN A 65 -1.69 0.89 -13.45
C GLN A 65 -2.57 1.76 -12.53
N GLY A 66 -2.29 3.05 -12.45
CA GLY A 66 -3.07 3.98 -11.67
C GLY A 66 -2.22 5.07 -11.04
N VAL A 67 -2.91 6.02 -10.42
CA VAL A 67 -2.32 7.23 -9.86
C VAL A 67 -2.59 7.30 -8.36
N VAL A 68 -1.54 7.50 -7.59
CA VAL A 68 -1.63 7.88 -6.18
C VAL A 68 -1.81 9.38 -6.10
N SER A 69 -2.96 9.84 -5.59
CA SER A 69 -3.33 11.24 -5.55
C SER A 69 -3.77 11.68 -4.16
N LYS A 70 -3.75 13.00 -3.92
CA LYS A 70 -4.20 13.57 -2.66
C LYS A 70 -5.66 13.21 -2.38
N LEU A 71 -5.96 12.84 -1.14
CA LEU A 71 -7.34 12.57 -0.70
C LEU A 71 -8.13 13.89 -0.67
N ASP A 72 -9.38 13.81 -1.10
CA ASP A 72 -10.37 14.86 -0.90
C ASP A 72 -11.03 14.67 0.46
N ALA A 73 -10.44 15.29 1.47
CA ALA A 73 -10.89 15.19 2.85
C ALA A 73 -10.72 16.54 3.57
N PRO A 74 -11.65 16.89 4.48
CA PRO A 74 -11.62 18.17 5.21
C PRO A 74 -10.43 18.28 6.15
N ILE A 75 -9.86 17.15 6.60
CA ILE A 75 -8.70 17.11 7.50
C ILE A 75 -7.67 16.15 6.91
N LEU A 76 -6.45 16.64 6.71
CA LEU A 76 -5.28 15.87 6.28
C LEU A 76 -4.08 16.21 7.16
N PRO A 77 -3.21 15.22 7.42
CA PRO A 77 -3.26 13.85 6.94
C PRO A 77 -4.41 13.03 7.57
N HIS A 78 -4.84 11.95 6.91
CA HIS A 78 -5.55 10.87 7.54
C HIS A 78 -4.61 10.21 8.54
N MET A 79 -4.79 10.53 9.82
CA MET A 79 -3.92 10.07 10.90
C MET A 79 -4.75 9.47 12.02
N GLY A 80 -4.48 8.22 12.35
CA GLY A 80 -5.16 7.50 13.43
C GLY A 80 -5.68 6.13 13.01
N TRP A 81 -6.56 5.58 13.85
CA TRP A 81 -7.16 4.28 13.66
C TRP A 81 -8.41 4.40 12.80
N ASN A 82 -8.54 3.51 11.82
CA ASN A 82 -9.72 3.44 10.96
C ASN A 82 -9.99 1.99 10.56
N THR A 83 -11.25 1.68 10.28
CA THR A 83 -11.68 0.35 9.86
C THR A 83 -11.35 0.10 8.39
N VAL A 84 -11.20 -1.17 8.05
CA VAL A 84 -10.91 -1.63 6.70
C VAL A 84 -11.96 -2.64 6.26
N GLU A 85 -12.60 -2.37 5.13
CA GLU A 85 -13.55 -3.26 4.47
C GLU A 85 -12.78 -4.19 3.53
N ALA A 86 -12.41 -5.37 4.00
CA ALA A 86 -11.73 -6.37 3.20
C ALA A 86 -12.72 -7.24 2.43
N ALA A 87 -12.32 -7.70 1.24
CA ALA A 87 -13.07 -8.72 0.51
C ALA A 87 -13.08 -10.04 1.32
N THR A 88 -14.18 -10.78 1.24
CA THR A 88 -14.34 -12.07 1.94
C THR A 88 -13.35 -13.16 1.48
N THR A 89 -12.74 -12.95 0.32
CA THR A 89 -11.70 -13.82 -0.24
C THR A 89 -10.28 -13.45 0.20
N SER A 90 -10.13 -12.40 1.01
CA SER A 90 -8.82 -11.97 1.48
C SER A 90 -8.20 -12.98 2.44
N THR A 91 -6.98 -13.40 2.14
CA THR A 91 -6.17 -14.21 3.04
C THR A 91 -5.43 -13.34 4.05
N LEU A 92 -5.06 -12.14 3.63
CA LEU A 92 -4.36 -11.17 4.47
C LEU A 92 -5.17 -10.75 5.70
N PHE A 93 -6.49 -10.59 5.54
CA PHE A 93 -7.41 -10.15 6.60
C PHE A 93 -8.10 -11.30 7.34
N SER A 94 -7.73 -12.56 7.10
CA SER A 94 -8.34 -13.71 7.78
C SER A 94 -8.22 -13.61 9.30
N GLY A 95 -9.38 -13.61 9.99
CA GLY A 95 -9.48 -13.50 11.45
C GLY A 95 -9.27 -12.09 12.02
N VAL A 96 -9.18 -11.07 11.16
CA VAL A 96 -9.10 -9.65 11.53
C VAL A 96 -10.04 -8.79 10.69
N GLU A 97 -11.10 -9.40 10.18
CA GLU A 97 -12.14 -8.72 9.40
C GLU A 97 -12.86 -7.68 10.29
N GLY A 98 -12.98 -6.45 9.78
CA GLY A 98 -13.62 -5.35 10.49
C GLY A 98 -12.81 -4.72 11.62
N GLU A 99 -11.58 -5.17 11.84
CA GLU A 99 -10.68 -4.54 12.79
C GLU A 99 -10.18 -3.18 12.29
N SER A 100 -9.66 -2.38 13.23
CA SER A 100 -9.07 -1.08 12.92
C SER A 100 -7.57 -1.18 12.78
N PHE A 101 -7.03 -0.40 11.82
CA PHE A 101 -5.61 -0.30 11.55
C PHE A 101 -5.16 1.16 11.62
N TYR A 102 -3.86 1.37 11.85
CA TYR A 102 -3.29 2.71 11.99
C TYR A 102 -2.84 3.27 10.64
N PHE A 103 -3.39 4.42 10.29
CA PHE A 103 -3.08 5.18 9.08
C PHE A 103 -2.31 6.45 9.39
N VAL A 104 -1.43 6.88 8.49
CA VAL A 104 -0.85 8.21 8.46
C VAL A 104 -0.43 8.54 7.02
N HIS A 105 -1.33 9.17 6.26
CA HIS A 105 -1.09 9.54 4.87
C HIS A 105 -2.03 10.66 4.43
N SER A 106 -1.64 11.41 3.39
CA SER A 106 -2.49 12.39 2.71
C SER A 106 -2.80 12.02 1.27
N TYR A 107 -2.07 11.02 0.73
CA TYR A 107 -2.20 10.53 -0.64
C TYR A 107 -2.53 9.04 -0.60
N ALA A 108 -3.33 8.59 -1.55
CA ALA A 108 -3.69 7.19 -1.70
C ALA A 108 -4.09 6.86 -3.15
N ALA A 109 -4.07 5.57 -3.49
CA ALA A 109 -4.72 5.07 -4.70
C ALA A 109 -6.23 4.98 -4.48
N LYS A 110 -7.01 5.25 -5.54
CA LYS A 110 -8.48 5.23 -5.52
C LYS A 110 -9.04 4.23 -6.53
N GLN A 111 -8.16 3.58 -7.28
CA GLN A 111 -8.51 2.58 -8.29
C GLN A 111 -8.45 1.17 -7.70
N ALA A 112 -9.36 0.32 -8.14
CA ALA A 112 -9.26 -1.12 -7.88
C ALA A 112 -8.13 -1.71 -8.73
N VAL A 113 -7.21 -2.42 -8.10
CA VAL A 113 -6.11 -3.13 -8.76
C VAL A 113 -5.90 -4.49 -8.08
N GLY A 114 -5.19 -5.38 -8.74
CA GLY A 114 -4.90 -6.72 -8.19
C GLY A 114 -6.14 -7.62 -8.15
N THR A 115 -5.97 -8.78 -7.53
CA THR A 115 -7.01 -9.82 -7.46
C THR A 115 -7.99 -9.57 -6.31
N THR A 116 -7.51 -9.15 -5.14
CA THR A 116 -8.31 -8.90 -3.94
C THR A 116 -8.00 -7.54 -3.37
N GLN A 117 -9.03 -6.77 -3.01
CA GLN A 117 -8.89 -5.43 -2.47
C GLN A 117 -9.52 -5.29 -1.10
N ALA A 118 -8.98 -4.38 -0.31
CA ALA A 118 -9.59 -3.87 0.90
C ALA A 118 -9.66 -2.34 0.84
N TRP A 119 -10.72 -1.77 1.38
CA TRP A 119 -11.04 -0.35 1.25
C TRP A 119 -11.22 0.30 2.61
N SER A 120 -10.96 1.60 2.67
CA SER A 120 -11.29 2.45 3.80
C SER A 120 -11.81 3.80 3.30
N THR A 121 -12.34 4.63 4.21
CA THR A 121 -12.91 5.93 3.85
C THR A 121 -12.36 7.00 4.78
N HIS A 122 -11.88 8.11 4.20
CA HIS A 122 -11.51 9.32 4.92
C HIS A 122 -11.77 10.53 4.01
N GLY A 123 -12.92 11.16 4.16
CA GLY A 123 -13.48 12.10 3.19
C GLY A 123 -13.98 11.38 1.94
N GLU A 124 -13.12 10.66 1.26
CA GLU A 124 -13.44 9.79 0.14
C GLU A 124 -12.95 8.35 0.35
N LYS A 125 -13.48 7.42 -0.44
CA LYS A 125 -13.07 6.01 -0.44
C LYS A 125 -11.70 5.87 -1.10
N PHE A 126 -10.80 5.11 -0.47
CA PHE A 126 -9.47 4.81 -0.98
C PHE A 126 -9.08 3.35 -0.77
N LEU A 127 -8.12 2.89 -1.55
CA LEU A 127 -7.61 1.53 -1.49
C LEU A 127 -6.70 1.37 -0.26
N ALA A 128 -7.14 0.58 0.70
CA ALA A 128 -6.44 0.35 1.96
C ALA A 128 -5.45 -0.82 1.90
N ALA A 129 -5.76 -1.86 1.10
CA ALA A 129 -4.84 -2.96 0.85
C ALA A 129 -5.15 -3.68 -0.47
N VAL A 130 -4.16 -4.41 -0.97
CA VAL A 130 -4.23 -5.23 -2.19
C VAL A 130 -3.53 -6.56 -1.95
N GLU A 131 -4.11 -7.63 -2.50
CA GLU A 131 -3.46 -8.92 -2.70
C GLU A 131 -3.51 -9.25 -4.21
N ASP A 132 -2.35 -9.56 -4.80
CA ASP A 132 -2.24 -9.80 -6.24
C ASP A 132 -1.10 -10.81 -6.52
N GLY A 133 -1.42 -12.09 -6.48
CA GLY A 133 -0.45 -13.16 -6.62
C GLY A 133 0.62 -13.11 -5.53
N TYR A 134 1.86 -12.82 -5.92
CA TYR A 134 3.01 -12.79 -5.00
C TYR A 134 3.29 -11.39 -4.41
N ILE A 135 2.41 -10.41 -4.65
CA ILE A 135 2.50 -9.09 -4.05
C ILE A 135 1.28 -8.80 -3.19
N SER A 136 1.53 -8.38 -1.96
CA SER A 136 0.54 -7.79 -1.07
C SER A 136 0.98 -6.39 -0.69
N ALA A 137 0.03 -5.51 -0.42
CA ALA A 137 0.37 -4.16 0.03
C ALA A 137 -0.71 -3.57 0.93
N THR A 138 -0.30 -2.71 1.86
CA THR A 138 -1.18 -1.97 2.78
C THR A 138 -0.86 -0.49 2.76
N GLN A 139 -1.90 0.37 2.74
CA GLN A 139 -1.74 1.81 2.93
C GLN A 139 -1.53 2.15 4.41
N PHE A 140 -2.11 1.38 5.30
CA PHE A 140 -1.88 1.48 6.74
C PHE A 140 -0.55 0.81 7.16
N HIS A 141 -0.18 1.03 8.41
CA HIS A 141 1.00 0.47 9.02
C HIS A 141 0.62 -0.75 9.89
N PRO A 142 0.71 -1.99 9.39
CA PRO A 142 0.39 -3.16 10.20
C PRO A 142 1.31 -3.29 11.41
N GLU A 143 2.57 -2.87 11.31
CA GLU A 143 3.54 -2.86 12.41
C GLU A 143 3.17 -1.89 13.55
N LYS A 144 2.25 -0.94 13.29
CA LYS A 144 1.70 0.01 14.28
C LYS A 144 0.26 -0.29 14.67
N SER A 145 -0.32 -1.37 14.14
CA SER A 145 -1.74 -1.68 14.27
C SER A 145 -2.03 -2.74 15.36
N GLY A 146 -1.19 -2.84 16.38
CA GLY A 146 -1.42 -3.69 17.56
C GLY A 146 -1.63 -5.17 17.21
N ALA A 147 -2.60 -5.81 17.87
CA ALA A 147 -2.87 -7.24 17.67
C ALA A 147 -3.39 -7.56 16.27
N ALA A 148 -4.27 -6.72 15.71
CA ALA A 148 -4.80 -6.89 14.37
C ALA A 148 -3.68 -6.81 13.30
N GLY A 149 -2.78 -5.83 13.44
CA GLY A 149 -1.63 -5.71 12.54
C GLY A 149 -0.66 -6.88 12.64
N LEU A 150 -0.40 -7.37 13.85
CA LEU A 150 0.44 -8.56 14.06
C LEU A 150 -0.20 -9.81 13.44
N ALA A 151 -1.50 -10.00 13.58
CA ALA A 151 -2.22 -11.11 12.96
C ALA A 151 -2.16 -11.02 11.43
N LEU A 152 -2.37 -9.85 10.85
CA LEU A 152 -2.24 -9.61 9.41
C LEU A 152 -0.83 -9.94 8.89
N ILE A 153 0.23 -9.52 9.60
CA ILE A 153 1.61 -9.88 9.26
C ILE A 153 1.83 -11.40 9.34
N LYS A 154 1.27 -12.08 10.36
CA LYS A 154 1.33 -13.54 10.48
C LYS A 154 0.62 -14.24 9.31
N ASN A 155 -0.55 -13.73 8.89
CA ASN A 155 -1.26 -14.26 7.72
C ASN A 155 -0.40 -14.15 6.46
N TRP A 156 0.23 -12.99 6.24
CA TRP A 156 1.14 -12.81 5.11
C TRP A 156 2.34 -13.74 5.18
N VAL A 157 2.98 -13.89 6.33
CA VAL A 157 4.11 -14.83 6.53
C VAL A 157 3.67 -16.27 6.33
N GLY A 158 2.46 -16.63 6.76
CA GLY A 158 1.90 -17.97 6.59
C GLY A 158 1.55 -18.33 5.13
N SER A 159 1.49 -17.34 4.24
CA SER A 159 1.25 -17.52 2.80
C SER A 159 2.54 -17.64 1.96
N LEU A 160 3.74 -17.61 2.59
CA LEU A 160 5.04 -17.63 1.90
C LEU A 160 5.45 -19.00 1.37
#